data_4a994691e317f20bf7d3d1e902fc38c3
#
_entry.id   4a994691e317f20bf7d3d1e902fc38c3
#
_cell.length_a   1.000
_cell.length_b   1.000
_cell.length_c   1.000
_cell.angle_alpha   90.00
_cell.angle_beta   90.00
_cell.angle_gamma   90.00
#
_symmetry.space_group_name_H-M   'P 1'
#
loop_
_entity.id
_entity.type
_entity.pdbx_description
1 polymer ?
#
loop_
_entity_poly.entity_id
_entity_poly.type
_entity_poly.pdbx_seq_one_letter_code
_entity_poly.pdbx_strand_id
1 'polypeptide(L)'
;NTANTFYTDKDNMSRYDENMLGVCQVMTVEDFNRFYGDNYVIDDKASAILVTKEKLESKDSITINNSDNVSEYKLIDVLTDDEKYFSGAVMSVVKAYMLIVKDMDEMNHIRNLVYGNSDKRSASISYNIYVNTNLSEQDSRQLSKAIEDESSPEAYVMCDNRYDIAEELTQLYGGLLFLGCYIGILFLMATVLIIYYKQISEGYE
;
A
#
# COMPACT_ATOMS: atom_id res chain seq x y z
N ASN A 1 -8.15 -11.96 -27.25
CA ASN A 1 -8.26 -12.16 -25.79
C ASN A 1 -7.18 -11.32 -25.14
N THR A 2 -7.55 -10.13 -24.68
CA THR A 2 -6.68 -9.29 -23.89
C THR A 2 -6.74 -9.81 -22.46
N ALA A 3 -5.72 -10.59 -22.07
CA ALA A 3 -5.52 -10.94 -20.68
C ALA A 3 -5.16 -9.66 -19.89
N ASN A 4 -5.56 -9.59 -18.63
CA ASN A 4 -5.09 -8.50 -17.78
C ASN A 4 -3.56 -8.57 -17.71
N THR A 5 -2.88 -7.51 -18.13
CA THR A 5 -1.42 -7.49 -18.19
C THR A 5 -0.88 -6.43 -17.25
N PHE A 6 -0.03 -6.85 -16.33
CA PHE A 6 0.78 -5.95 -15.50
C PHE A 6 2.13 -5.72 -16.17
N TYR A 7 2.41 -4.49 -16.51
CA TYR A 7 3.69 -4.06 -17.03
C TYR A 7 4.54 -3.51 -15.89
N THR A 8 5.74 -4.02 -15.73
CA THR A 8 6.64 -3.67 -14.63
C THR A 8 7.88 -2.90 -15.08
N ASP A 9 7.99 -2.63 -16.39
CA ASP A 9 9.14 -1.97 -16.97
C ASP A 9 9.02 -0.44 -16.94
N LYS A 10 10.05 0.23 -16.41
CA LYS A 10 10.15 1.69 -16.34
C LYS A 10 10.13 2.36 -17.71
N ASP A 11 10.70 1.71 -18.73
CA ASP A 11 10.76 2.28 -20.07
C ASP A 11 9.41 2.27 -20.78
N ASN A 12 8.52 1.39 -20.36
CA ASN A 12 7.13 1.35 -20.84
C ASN A 12 6.18 2.24 -20.02
N MET A 13 6.54 2.65 -18.81
CA MET A 13 5.70 3.54 -17.98
C MET A 13 5.39 4.88 -18.65
N SER A 14 6.28 5.39 -19.51
CA SER A 14 6.04 6.63 -20.27
C SER A 14 4.95 6.52 -21.33
N ARG A 15 4.48 5.33 -21.64
CA ARG A 15 3.43 5.07 -22.64
C ARG A 15 2.04 4.88 -22.03
N TYR A 16 1.97 4.79 -20.71
CA TYR A 16 0.70 4.54 -20.01
C TYR A 16 0.23 5.80 -19.29
N ASP A 17 -1.07 5.99 -19.30
CA ASP A 17 -1.74 7.04 -18.54
C ASP A 17 -1.38 6.87 -17.04
N GLU A 18 -1.06 7.98 -16.36
CA GLU A 18 -0.79 8.00 -14.91
C GLU A 18 -1.92 7.36 -14.08
N ASN A 19 -3.12 7.33 -14.63
CA ASN A 19 -4.29 6.66 -14.03
C ASN A 19 -4.22 5.12 -14.05
N MET A 20 -3.25 4.53 -14.73
CA MET A 20 -3.06 3.07 -14.80
C MET A 20 -2.04 2.54 -13.79
N LEU A 21 -1.36 3.41 -13.04
CA LEU A 21 -0.42 2.99 -12.01
C LEU A 21 -1.16 2.34 -10.84
N GLY A 22 -0.67 1.19 -10.43
CA GLY A 22 -1.19 0.44 -9.30
C GLY A 22 -0.08 -0.21 -8.49
N VAL A 23 -0.40 -0.58 -7.27
CA VAL A 23 0.49 -1.37 -6.40
C VAL A 23 0.03 -2.81 -6.43
N CYS A 24 0.93 -3.72 -6.78
CA CYS A 24 0.69 -5.15 -6.71
C CYS A 24 1.52 -5.77 -5.59
N GLN A 25 0.85 -6.26 -4.57
CA GLN A 25 1.47 -7.08 -3.52
C GLN A 25 1.42 -8.54 -3.95
N VAL A 26 2.51 -9.27 -3.74
CA VAL A 26 2.56 -10.72 -3.97
C VAL A 26 2.69 -11.42 -2.63
N MET A 27 1.90 -12.45 -2.40
CA MET A 27 1.86 -13.21 -1.14
C MET A 27 1.72 -14.71 -1.44
N THR A 28 2.25 -15.56 -0.57
CA THR A 28 2.01 -17.01 -0.68
C THR A 28 0.61 -17.37 -0.19
N VAL A 29 0.04 -18.44 -0.71
CA VAL A 29 -1.29 -18.91 -0.27
C VAL A 29 -1.28 -19.33 1.22
N GLU A 30 -0.16 -19.83 1.72
CA GLU A 30 -0.01 -20.20 3.13
C GLU A 30 -0.11 -18.96 4.03
N ASP A 31 0.63 -17.89 3.71
CA ASP A 31 0.59 -16.64 4.47
C ASP A 31 -0.75 -15.95 4.34
N PHE A 32 -1.35 -15.97 3.16
CA PHE A 32 -2.69 -15.44 2.93
C PHE A 32 -3.74 -16.12 3.82
N ASN A 33 -3.76 -17.45 3.82
CA ASN A 33 -4.68 -18.22 4.66
C ASN A 33 -4.44 -17.95 6.15
N ARG A 34 -3.17 -17.87 6.57
CA ARG A 34 -2.82 -17.59 7.96
C ARG A 34 -3.29 -16.20 8.40
N PHE A 35 -3.10 -15.20 7.53
CA PHE A 35 -3.40 -13.80 7.88
C PHE A 35 -4.90 -13.50 7.86
N TYR A 36 -5.61 -13.98 6.82
CA TYR A 36 -7.02 -13.67 6.62
C TYR A 36 -7.98 -14.73 7.16
N GLY A 37 -7.47 -15.87 7.64
CA GLY A 37 -8.27 -16.98 8.16
C GLY A 37 -9.00 -17.75 7.06
N ASP A 38 -8.48 -17.74 5.84
CA ASP A 38 -9.01 -18.46 4.69
C ASP A 38 -8.38 -19.86 4.54
N ASN A 39 -8.90 -20.67 3.61
CA ASN A 39 -8.42 -22.04 3.37
C ASN A 39 -8.31 -22.33 1.86
N TYR A 40 -7.69 -21.43 1.12
CA TYR A 40 -7.44 -21.63 -0.30
C TYR A 40 -6.30 -22.62 -0.54
N VAL A 41 -6.37 -23.33 -1.65
CA VAL A 41 -5.34 -24.27 -2.09
C VAL A 41 -4.98 -23.95 -3.55
N ILE A 42 -3.69 -23.82 -3.82
CA ILE A 42 -3.15 -23.64 -5.16
C ILE A 42 -2.22 -24.82 -5.46
N ASP A 43 -2.67 -25.74 -6.30
CA ASP A 43 -1.91 -26.96 -6.61
C ASP A 43 -0.87 -26.72 -7.70
N ASP A 44 -1.19 -25.89 -8.68
CA ASP A 44 -0.33 -25.61 -9.83
C ASP A 44 0.41 -24.28 -9.68
N LYS A 45 1.73 -24.26 -9.96
CA LYS A 45 2.56 -23.04 -9.93
C LYS A 45 2.13 -21.97 -10.93
N ALA A 46 1.56 -22.38 -12.07
CA ALA A 46 1.02 -21.47 -13.07
C ALA A 46 -0.38 -20.94 -12.72
N SER A 47 -0.86 -21.20 -11.51
CA SER A 47 -2.17 -20.73 -11.04
C SER A 47 -2.02 -19.73 -9.89
N ALA A 48 -2.94 -18.78 -9.82
CA ALA A 48 -2.96 -17.74 -8.78
C ALA A 48 -4.37 -17.35 -8.38
N ILE A 49 -4.52 -16.67 -7.26
CA ILE A 49 -5.74 -15.97 -6.86
C ILE A 49 -5.43 -14.47 -6.91
N LEU A 50 -6.33 -13.69 -7.45
CA LEU A 50 -6.20 -12.25 -7.51
C LEU A 50 -7.21 -11.58 -6.59
N VAL A 51 -6.72 -10.71 -5.72
CA VAL A 51 -7.57 -9.81 -4.94
C VAL A 51 -7.47 -8.42 -5.54
N THR A 52 -8.61 -7.83 -5.90
CA THR A 52 -8.64 -6.48 -6.47
C THR A 52 -10.04 -5.87 -6.39
N LYS A 53 -10.08 -4.55 -6.28
CA LYS A 53 -11.30 -3.72 -6.39
C LYS A 53 -11.61 -3.37 -7.84
N GLU A 54 -10.63 -3.51 -8.70
CA GLU A 54 -10.72 -3.06 -10.08
C GLU A 54 -11.54 -4.03 -10.93
N LYS A 55 -12.24 -3.46 -11.91
CA LYS A 55 -12.96 -4.26 -12.88
C LYS A 55 -11.97 -4.87 -13.88
N LEU A 56 -11.89 -6.18 -13.89
CA LEU A 56 -11.04 -6.92 -14.82
C LEU A 56 -11.68 -7.07 -16.20
N GLU A 57 -10.87 -7.07 -17.24
CA GLU A 57 -11.29 -7.38 -18.61
C GLU A 57 -11.59 -8.88 -18.76
N SER A 58 -10.82 -9.74 -18.13
CA SER A 58 -11.02 -11.18 -18.03
C SER A 58 -10.74 -11.67 -16.62
N LYS A 59 -11.44 -12.71 -16.19
CA LYS A 59 -11.19 -13.42 -14.93
C LYS A 59 -10.41 -14.73 -15.12
N ASP A 60 -9.95 -15.01 -16.33
CA ASP A 60 -9.36 -16.31 -16.67
C ASP A 60 -7.85 -16.34 -16.38
N SER A 61 -7.16 -15.28 -16.73
CA SER A 61 -5.71 -15.20 -16.52
C SER A 61 -5.23 -13.78 -16.26
N ILE A 62 -4.01 -13.70 -15.70
CA ILE A 62 -3.26 -12.48 -15.50
C ILE A 62 -1.85 -12.69 -16.06
N THR A 63 -1.35 -11.67 -16.73
CA THR A 63 -0.02 -11.70 -17.31
C THR A 63 0.88 -10.68 -16.64
N ILE A 64 2.06 -11.09 -16.20
CA ILE A 64 3.12 -10.20 -15.72
C ILE A 64 4.14 -10.09 -16.83
N ASN A 65 4.36 -8.88 -17.31
CA ASN A 65 5.26 -8.59 -18.43
C ASN A 65 6.34 -7.59 -17.99
N ASN A 66 7.58 -8.00 -18.18
CA ASN A 66 8.75 -7.15 -18.06
C ASN A 66 9.54 -7.28 -19.35
N SER A 67 9.34 -6.39 -20.31
CA SER A 67 9.97 -6.29 -21.65
C SER A 67 10.64 -7.55 -22.23
N ASP A 68 11.46 -8.23 -21.44
CA ASP A 68 12.25 -9.39 -21.82
C ASP A 68 11.61 -10.73 -21.41
N ASN A 69 10.70 -10.71 -20.42
CA ASN A 69 10.12 -11.91 -19.85
C ASN A 69 8.63 -11.74 -19.60
N VAL A 70 7.88 -12.80 -19.86
CA VAL A 70 6.42 -12.84 -19.67
C VAL A 70 6.08 -14.09 -18.88
N SER A 71 5.29 -13.91 -17.83
CA SER A 71 4.67 -15.01 -17.09
C SER A 71 3.15 -14.84 -17.05
N GLU A 72 2.45 -15.90 -17.38
CA GLU A 72 0.99 -15.95 -17.35
C GLU A 72 0.54 -16.87 -16.22
N TYR A 73 -0.40 -16.37 -15.40
CA TYR A 73 -1.03 -17.12 -14.32
C TYR A 73 -2.51 -17.30 -14.61
N LYS A 74 -2.97 -18.54 -14.54
CA LYS A 74 -4.38 -18.85 -14.59
C LYS A 74 -5.03 -18.45 -13.27
N LEU A 75 -6.09 -17.65 -13.32
CA LEU A 75 -6.81 -17.26 -12.11
C LEU A 75 -7.77 -18.38 -11.69
N ILE A 76 -7.56 -18.88 -10.47
CA ILE A 76 -8.46 -19.87 -9.85
C ILE A 76 -9.68 -19.12 -9.29
N ASP A 77 -9.44 -17.96 -8.70
CA ASP A 77 -10.47 -17.12 -8.12
C ASP A 77 -10.09 -15.64 -8.19
N VAL A 78 -11.10 -14.77 -8.13
CA VAL A 78 -10.93 -13.31 -8.06
C VAL A 78 -11.75 -12.77 -6.90
N LEU A 79 -11.06 -12.29 -5.88
CA LEU A 79 -11.65 -11.80 -4.65
C LEU A 79 -11.81 -10.28 -4.70
N THR A 80 -13.00 -9.81 -4.32
CA THR A 80 -13.35 -8.37 -4.40
C THR A 80 -13.79 -7.77 -3.07
N ASP A 81 -13.62 -8.50 -1.96
CA ASP A 81 -14.00 -8.03 -0.63
C ASP A 81 -12.99 -7.00 -0.11
N ASP A 82 -13.37 -5.74 -0.23
CA ASP A 82 -12.55 -4.58 0.10
C ASP A 82 -12.26 -4.46 1.59
N GLU A 83 -13.27 -4.72 2.42
CA GLU A 83 -13.18 -4.51 3.86
C GLU A 83 -12.25 -5.55 4.50
N LYS A 84 -12.26 -6.76 3.95
CA LYS A 84 -11.46 -7.86 4.46
C LYS A 84 -9.99 -7.77 4.02
N TYR A 85 -9.73 -7.48 2.75
CA TYR A 85 -8.40 -7.66 2.15
C TYR A 85 -7.59 -6.37 1.98
N PHE A 86 -8.24 -5.22 1.91
CA PHE A 86 -7.59 -3.93 1.68
C PHE A 86 -7.84 -2.94 2.81
N SER A 87 -7.47 -3.31 4.03
CA SER A 87 -7.55 -2.40 5.17
C SER A 87 -6.34 -1.45 5.19
N GLY A 88 -6.52 -0.18 4.83
CA GLY A 88 -5.49 0.84 4.95
C GLY A 88 -5.72 2.06 4.05
N ALA A 89 -5.32 3.24 4.52
CA ALA A 89 -5.56 4.52 3.84
C ALA A 89 -4.84 4.61 2.48
N VAL A 90 -3.68 3.98 2.32
CA VAL A 90 -2.90 4.02 1.08
C VAL A 90 -3.60 3.22 -0.03
N MET A 91 -4.20 2.08 0.32
CA MET A 91 -4.90 1.21 -0.61
C MET A 91 -6.24 1.78 -1.12
N SER A 92 -6.74 2.87 -0.53
CA SER A 92 -7.95 3.54 -0.98
C SER A 92 -7.71 4.61 -2.05
N VAL A 93 -6.46 5.04 -2.23
CA VAL A 93 -6.10 6.14 -3.15
C VAL A 93 -5.49 5.64 -4.46
N VAL A 94 -4.88 4.46 -4.45
CA VAL A 94 -4.24 3.86 -5.63
C VAL A 94 -4.93 2.55 -6.00
N LYS A 95 -4.82 2.16 -7.26
CA LYS A 95 -5.27 0.84 -7.70
C LYS A 95 -4.45 -0.22 -6.98
N ALA A 96 -5.11 -1.06 -6.21
CA ALA A 96 -4.48 -2.08 -5.40
C ALA A 96 -4.81 -3.48 -5.92
N TYR A 97 -3.77 -4.27 -6.06
CA TYR A 97 -3.84 -5.66 -6.46
C TYR A 97 -3.06 -6.51 -5.46
N MET A 98 -3.56 -7.68 -5.13
CA MET A 98 -2.82 -8.67 -4.37
C MET A 98 -2.86 -9.98 -5.15
N LEU A 99 -1.70 -10.45 -5.56
CA LEU A 99 -1.54 -11.71 -6.26
C LEU A 99 -1.10 -12.79 -5.27
N ILE A 100 -1.92 -13.81 -5.12
CA ILE A 100 -1.66 -14.92 -4.22
C ILE A 100 -1.14 -16.07 -5.05
N VAL A 101 0.07 -16.50 -4.75
CA VAL A 101 0.77 -17.57 -5.46
C VAL A 101 0.97 -18.78 -4.57
N LYS A 102 1.33 -19.91 -5.17
CA LYS A 102 1.44 -21.19 -4.49
C LYS A 102 2.44 -21.16 -3.33
N ASP A 103 3.66 -20.75 -3.58
CA ASP A 103 4.77 -20.89 -2.66
C ASP A 103 5.83 -19.79 -2.83
N MET A 104 6.85 -19.84 -1.98
CA MET A 104 7.96 -18.90 -1.98
C MET A 104 8.82 -18.98 -3.26
N ASP A 105 8.90 -20.15 -3.90
CA ASP A 105 9.65 -20.31 -5.16
C ASP A 105 8.99 -19.47 -6.24
N GLU A 106 7.65 -19.50 -6.31
CA GLU A 106 6.91 -18.75 -7.30
C GLU A 106 6.96 -17.23 -7.00
N MET A 107 6.92 -16.84 -5.74
CA MET A 107 7.12 -15.46 -5.34
C MET A 107 8.52 -14.96 -5.75
N ASN A 108 9.56 -15.78 -5.58
CA ASN A 108 10.91 -15.48 -6.04
C ASN A 108 11.01 -15.43 -7.57
N HIS A 109 10.29 -16.29 -8.28
CA HIS A 109 10.21 -16.25 -9.74
C HIS A 109 9.65 -14.92 -10.23
N ILE A 110 8.52 -14.47 -9.68
CA ILE A 110 7.93 -13.15 -9.99
C ILE A 110 8.90 -12.03 -9.67
N ARG A 111 9.53 -12.06 -8.50
CA ARG A 111 10.52 -11.06 -8.12
C ARG A 111 11.65 -10.97 -9.16
N ASN A 112 12.21 -12.10 -9.56
CA ASN A 112 13.30 -12.14 -10.54
C ASN A 112 12.85 -11.69 -11.93
N LEU A 113 11.61 -11.99 -12.29
CA LEU A 113 11.00 -11.53 -13.53
C LEU A 113 10.86 -10.00 -13.55
N VAL A 114 10.37 -9.41 -12.44
CA VAL A 114 10.11 -7.97 -12.36
C VAL A 114 11.42 -7.16 -12.29
N TYR A 115 12.38 -7.60 -11.50
CA TYR A 115 13.58 -6.81 -11.19
C TYR A 115 14.85 -7.31 -11.89
N GLY A 116 14.81 -8.50 -12.50
CA GLY A 116 16.00 -9.13 -13.10
C GLY A 116 17.10 -9.40 -12.07
N ASN A 117 18.32 -9.62 -12.57
CA ASN A 117 19.49 -9.84 -11.73
C ASN A 117 20.21 -8.54 -11.31
N SER A 118 19.72 -7.38 -11.74
CA SER A 118 20.51 -6.14 -11.72
C SER A 118 20.35 -5.28 -10.49
N ASP A 119 19.28 -5.40 -9.72
CA ASP A 119 19.09 -4.54 -8.55
C ASP A 119 18.50 -5.30 -7.34
N LYS A 120 19.41 -5.94 -6.59
CA LYS A 120 19.07 -6.68 -5.37
C LYS A 120 18.43 -5.80 -4.26
N ARG A 121 18.54 -4.48 -4.36
CA ARG A 121 18.00 -3.55 -3.34
C ARG A 121 16.52 -3.19 -3.57
N SER A 122 16.10 -3.20 -4.82
CA SER A 122 14.71 -2.82 -5.17
C SER A 122 13.71 -3.96 -4.99
N ALA A 123 14.19 -5.19 -4.79
CA ALA A 123 13.37 -6.41 -4.78
C ALA A 123 13.48 -7.17 -3.45
N SER A 124 13.33 -6.47 -2.34
CA SER A 124 13.31 -7.13 -1.04
C SER A 124 11.98 -7.84 -0.80
N ILE A 125 12.06 -9.11 -0.38
CA ILE A 125 10.94 -9.78 0.25
C ILE A 125 10.89 -9.28 1.69
N SER A 126 9.76 -8.69 2.09
CA SER A 126 9.53 -8.29 3.47
C SER A 126 8.77 -9.38 4.22
N TYR A 127 9.25 -9.70 5.42
CA TYR A 127 8.53 -10.55 6.36
C TYR A 127 7.87 -9.65 7.39
N ASN A 128 6.55 -9.73 7.49
CA ASN A 128 5.80 -8.97 8.47
C ASN A 128 5.34 -9.91 9.59
N ILE A 129 5.77 -9.63 10.82
CA ILE A 129 5.39 -10.39 12.01
C ILE A 129 4.50 -9.50 12.87
N TYR A 130 3.25 -9.88 13.02
CA TYR A 130 2.30 -9.16 13.87
C TYR A 130 2.19 -9.84 15.23
N VAL A 131 2.49 -9.08 16.29
CA VAL A 131 2.45 -9.56 17.66
C VAL A 131 1.45 -8.72 18.45
N ASN A 132 0.45 -9.38 19.03
CA ASN A 132 -0.48 -8.71 19.94
C ASN A 132 0.02 -8.90 21.37
N THR A 133 0.37 -7.81 22.05
CA THR A 133 0.86 -7.81 23.43
C THR A 133 -0.04 -6.99 24.33
N ASN A 134 -0.11 -7.37 25.61
CA ASN A 134 -0.78 -6.59 26.66
C ASN A 134 0.21 -5.71 27.45
N LEU A 135 1.35 -5.35 26.83
CA LEU A 135 2.37 -4.53 27.45
C LEU A 135 1.90 -3.09 27.64
N SER A 136 2.44 -2.43 28.67
CA SER A 136 2.29 -0.99 28.82
C SER A 136 2.97 -0.26 27.66
N GLU A 137 2.62 1.03 27.47
CA GLU A 137 3.27 1.85 26.44
C GLU A 137 4.80 1.87 26.57
N GLN A 138 5.29 2.07 27.80
CA GLN A 138 6.73 2.14 28.07
C GLN A 138 7.43 0.81 27.75
N ASP A 139 6.87 -0.31 28.19
CA ASP A 139 7.44 -1.64 27.94
C ASP A 139 7.38 -2.01 26.46
N SER A 140 6.32 -1.60 25.77
CA SER A 140 6.16 -1.84 24.34
C SER A 140 7.21 -1.05 23.53
N ARG A 141 7.46 0.22 23.87
CA ARG A 141 8.52 1.04 23.22
C ARG A 141 9.93 0.47 23.50
N GLN A 142 10.18 -0.02 24.73
CA GLN A 142 11.44 -0.65 25.07
C GLN A 142 11.67 -1.96 24.29
N LEU A 143 10.61 -2.77 24.13
CA LEU A 143 10.67 -4.00 23.36
C LEU A 143 10.96 -3.72 21.87
N SER A 144 10.26 -2.76 21.26
CA SER A 144 10.49 -2.38 19.86
C SER A 144 11.94 -1.95 19.65
N LYS A 145 12.44 -1.10 20.52
CA LYS A 145 13.82 -0.63 20.45
C LYS A 145 14.85 -1.75 20.66
N ALA A 146 14.60 -2.66 21.60
CA ALA A 146 15.47 -3.80 21.83
C ALA A 146 15.53 -4.74 20.61
N ILE A 147 14.40 -4.94 19.91
CA ILE A 147 14.35 -5.75 18.68
C ILE A 147 15.17 -5.08 17.56
N GLU A 148 15.07 -3.77 17.41
CA GLU A 148 15.85 -3.03 16.42
C GLU A 148 17.35 -3.03 16.74
N ASP A 149 17.72 -2.80 18.00
CA ASP A 149 19.12 -2.76 18.45
C ASP A 149 19.81 -4.14 18.36
N GLU A 150 19.08 -5.23 18.57
CA GLU A 150 19.58 -6.61 18.49
C GLU A 150 19.58 -7.14 17.05
N SER A 151 18.97 -6.42 16.09
CA SER A 151 18.92 -6.84 14.70
C SER A 151 20.30 -6.82 14.05
N SER A 152 20.55 -7.83 13.20
CA SER A 152 21.80 -7.90 12.44
C SER A 152 21.90 -6.70 11.49
N PRO A 153 23.10 -6.08 11.32
CA PRO A 153 23.31 -5.01 10.33
C PRO A 153 22.96 -5.40 8.88
N GLU A 154 22.89 -6.69 8.62
CA GLU A 154 22.55 -7.25 7.30
C GLU A 154 21.03 -7.39 7.09
N ALA A 155 20.25 -7.43 8.19
CA ALA A 155 18.80 -7.50 8.16
C ALA A 155 18.21 -6.15 8.56
N TYR A 156 17.57 -5.46 7.61
CA TYR A 156 16.81 -4.26 7.93
C TYR A 156 15.53 -4.67 8.65
N VAL A 157 15.50 -4.47 9.97
CA VAL A 157 14.33 -4.72 10.81
C VAL A 157 13.72 -3.39 11.19
N MET A 158 12.44 -3.23 10.94
CA MET A 158 11.64 -2.09 11.39
C MET A 158 10.55 -2.61 12.32
N CYS A 159 10.45 -2.05 13.49
CA CYS A 159 9.49 -2.48 14.50
C CYS A 159 8.48 -1.37 14.78
N ASP A 160 7.35 -1.44 14.12
CA ASP A 160 6.26 -0.48 14.32
C ASP A 160 5.48 -0.82 15.60
N ASN A 161 5.30 0.20 16.43
CA ASN A 161 4.57 0.11 17.66
C ASN A 161 3.28 0.95 17.56
N ARG A 162 2.15 0.39 17.99
CA ARG A 162 0.86 1.09 17.95
C ARG A 162 0.88 2.47 18.63
N TYR A 163 1.69 2.63 19.68
CA TYR A 163 1.77 3.90 20.41
C TYR A 163 2.55 4.94 19.63
N ASP A 164 3.62 4.53 18.94
CA ASP A 164 4.41 5.43 18.10
C ASP A 164 3.61 5.89 16.88
N ILE A 165 2.90 4.96 16.22
CA ILE A 165 2.00 5.29 15.12
C ILE A 165 0.88 6.23 15.57
N ALA A 166 0.29 5.99 16.75
CA ALA A 166 -0.76 6.87 17.30
C ALA A 166 -0.23 8.27 17.61
N GLU A 167 1.01 8.38 18.10
CA GLU A 167 1.67 9.66 18.36
C GLU A 167 1.96 10.42 17.06
N GLU A 168 2.51 9.76 16.05
CA GLU A 168 2.77 10.35 14.74
C GLU A 168 1.47 10.87 14.08
N LEU A 169 0.41 10.07 14.11
CA LEU A 169 -0.90 10.48 13.61
C LEU A 169 -1.45 11.68 14.38
N THR A 170 -1.32 11.69 15.70
CA THR A 170 -1.77 12.81 16.54
C THR A 170 -1.01 14.08 16.22
N GLN A 171 0.30 14.01 16.01
CA GLN A 171 1.12 15.16 15.60
C GLN A 171 0.72 15.66 14.21
N LEU A 172 0.50 14.76 13.25
CA LEU A 172 0.07 15.12 11.90
C LEU A 172 -1.30 15.82 11.90
N TYR A 173 -2.29 15.21 12.54
CA TYR A 173 -3.65 15.79 12.62
C TYR A 173 -3.69 17.09 13.45
N GLY A 174 -2.91 17.15 14.52
CA GLY A 174 -2.75 18.37 15.33
C GLY A 174 -2.17 19.52 14.52
N GLY A 175 -1.15 19.25 13.70
CA GLY A 175 -0.57 20.23 12.79
C GLY A 175 -1.56 20.73 11.74
N LEU A 176 -2.32 19.83 11.12
CA LEU A 176 -3.37 20.17 10.15
C LEU A 176 -4.50 20.98 10.77
N LEU A 177 -4.93 20.61 11.99
CA LEU A 177 -5.97 21.36 12.73
C LEU A 177 -5.49 22.77 13.04
N PHE A 178 -4.25 22.91 13.52
CA PHE A 178 -3.66 24.24 13.81
C PHE A 178 -3.61 25.11 12.54
N LEU A 179 -3.16 24.54 11.43
CA LEU A 179 -3.13 25.25 10.14
C LEU A 179 -4.55 25.67 9.70
N GLY A 180 -5.53 24.78 9.83
CA GLY A 180 -6.93 25.07 9.51
C GLY A 180 -7.50 26.21 10.36
N CYS A 181 -7.26 26.20 11.67
CA CYS A 181 -7.67 27.28 12.57
C CYS A 181 -6.99 28.61 12.20
N TYR A 182 -5.69 28.60 11.89
CA TYR A 182 -4.95 29.78 11.49
C TYR A 182 -5.51 30.41 10.21
N ILE A 183 -5.73 29.60 9.19
CA ILE A 183 -6.33 30.03 7.94
C ILE A 183 -7.76 30.57 8.16
N GLY A 184 -8.55 29.90 9.00
CA GLY A 184 -9.89 30.36 9.36
C GLY A 184 -9.91 31.75 10.01
N ILE A 185 -8.97 32.03 10.91
CA ILE A 185 -8.81 33.36 11.52
C ILE A 185 -8.43 34.40 10.46
N LEU A 186 -7.53 34.09 9.53
CA LEU A 186 -7.16 34.99 8.45
C LEU A 186 -8.37 35.34 7.55
N PHE A 187 -9.19 34.35 7.21
CA PHE A 187 -10.41 34.59 6.44
C PHE A 187 -11.42 35.47 7.18
N LEU A 188 -11.60 35.25 8.48
CA LEU A 188 -12.45 36.08 9.30
C LEU A 188 -11.96 37.53 9.34
N MET A 189 -10.67 37.77 9.53
CA MET A 189 -10.09 39.13 9.49
C MET A 189 -10.28 39.78 8.12
N ALA A 190 -10.03 39.06 7.04
CA ALA A 190 -10.24 39.56 5.70
C ALA A 190 -11.71 39.93 5.44
N THR A 191 -12.65 39.09 5.89
CA THR A 191 -14.08 39.34 5.75
C THR A 191 -14.51 40.61 6.53
N VAL A 192 -14.04 40.77 7.76
CA VAL A 192 -14.32 41.99 8.57
C VAL A 192 -13.77 43.23 7.87
N LEU A 193 -12.56 43.19 7.33
CA LEU A 193 -11.99 44.32 6.58
C LEU A 193 -12.81 44.65 5.34
N ILE A 194 -13.26 43.67 4.57
CA ILE A 194 -14.10 43.91 3.37
C ILE A 194 -15.42 44.57 3.77
N ILE A 195 -16.08 44.10 4.82
CA ILE A 195 -17.34 44.68 5.31
C ILE A 195 -17.12 46.13 5.78
N TYR A 196 -16.02 46.32 6.53
CA TYR A 196 -15.67 47.68 7.00
C TYR A 196 -15.42 48.67 5.84
N TYR A 197 -14.63 48.29 4.83
CA TYR A 197 -14.41 49.13 3.67
C TYR A 197 -15.68 49.39 2.87
N LYS A 198 -16.57 48.41 2.76
CA LYS A 198 -17.84 48.57 2.07
C LYS A 198 -18.72 49.60 2.79
N GLN A 199 -18.83 49.51 4.15
CA GLN A 199 -19.60 50.44 4.93
C GLN A 199 -19.06 51.87 4.86
N ILE A 200 -17.73 52.04 4.84
CA ILE A 200 -17.14 53.37 4.66
C ILE A 200 -17.45 53.92 3.27
N SER A 201 -17.31 53.12 2.22
CA SER A 201 -17.60 53.56 0.84
C SER A 201 -19.06 53.97 0.64
N GLU A 202 -20.02 53.22 1.19
CA GLU A 202 -21.43 53.52 1.10
C GLU A 202 -21.85 54.72 2.01
N GLY A 203 -21.08 55.04 3.03
CA GLY A 203 -21.34 56.17 3.94
C GLY A 203 -20.80 57.54 3.43
N TYR A 204 -20.02 57.52 2.35
CA TYR A 204 -19.48 58.73 1.70
C TYR A 204 -20.24 59.15 0.42
N GLU A 205 -21.24 58.38 0.00
CA GLU A 205 -22.22 58.76 -1.02
C GLU A 205 -23.45 59.43 -0.38
#